data_9235c9660b03bc91c907778a03283298
#
_entry.id   9235c9660b03bc91c907778a03283298
#
_cell.length_a   1.000
_cell.length_b   1.000
_cell.length_c   1.000
_cell.angle_alpha   90.00
_cell.angle_beta   90.00
_cell.angle_gamma   90.00
#
_symmetry.space_group_name_H-M   'P 1'
#
loop_
_entity.id
_entity.type
_entity.pdbx_description
1 polymer ?
#
loop_
_entity_poly.entity_id
_entity_poly.type
_entity_poly.pdbx_seq_one_letter_code
_entity_poly.pdbx_strand_id
1 'polypeptide(L)'
;MTREEAITKLNAQVQQAHRRLILQRFMSVLAWTMSATLFVVVIAIAVPKFWAFALEPSIWFWSWLSGGLLVGILCAVVWTFFTKFSPLDAAIEVDQRFQLKERVSSTLSLAPDEMDGAVGQALLSDAMRRIEGIDVCSEFPLRLGWRSLFPLVPALLAFFLVLLPNAEEEQRLQAAQTKQENKKQIKASTEKLKKQAWNKKKKAERLGLKEAQGTFDKLSKGLDELQDANKGDKRDALRK
;
A
#
# COMPACT_ATOMS: atom_id res chain seq x y z
N MET A 1 -43.63 -20.34 -29.91
CA MET A 1 -42.71 -19.27 -29.46
C MET A 1 -42.87 -18.14 -30.43
N THR A 2 -43.27 -16.97 -29.97
CA THR A 2 -43.38 -15.81 -30.84
C THR A 2 -41.97 -15.28 -31.19
N ARG A 3 -41.84 -14.59 -32.33
CA ARG A 3 -40.57 -13.99 -32.77
C ARG A 3 -39.96 -13.06 -31.70
N GLU A 4 -40.79 -12.25 -31.08
CA GLU A 4 -40.36 -11.32 -30.03
C GLU A 4 -39.80 -12.04 -28.80
N GLU A 5 -40.39 -13.17 -28.43
CA GLU A 5 -39.90 -14.03 -27.35
C GLU A 5 -38.50 -14.61 -27.68
N ALA A 6 -38.31 -15.01 -28.96
CA ALA A 6 -37.04 -15.55 -29.41
C ALA A 6 -35.91 -14.48 -29.36
N ILE A 7 -36.20 -13.28 -29.89
CA ILE A 7 -35.24 -12.15 -29.86
C ILE A 7 -34.92 -11.73 -28.42
N THR A 8 -35.92 -11.68 -27.55
CA THR A 8 -35.75 -11.32 -26.14
C THR A 8 -34.89 -12.34 -25.39
N LYS A 9 -35.07 -13.62 -25.62
CA LYS A 9 -34.26 -14.70 -25.02
C LYS A 9 -32.83 -14.63 -25.54
N LEU A 10 -32.64 -14.45 -26.85
CA LEU A 10 -31.33 -14.31 -27.45
C LEU A 10 -30.54 -13.13 -26.84
N ASN A 11 -31.20 -11.97 -26.80
CA ASN A 11 -30.61 -10.76 -26.20
C ASN A 11 -30.31 -10.96 -24.73
N ALA A 12 -31.17 -11.65 -23.97
CA ALA A 12 -30.91 -11.89 -22.53
C ALA A 12 -29.68 -12.76 -22.31
N GLN A 13 -29.46 -13.80 -23.13
CA GLN A 13 -28.28 -14.65 -23.02
C GLN A 13 -26.99 -13.93 -23.44
N VAL A 14 -27.06 -13.19 -24.54
CA VAL A 14 -25.91 -12.35 -24.99
C VAL A 14 -25.60 -11.28 -23.94
N GLN A 15 -26.60 -10.66 -23.34
CA GLN A 15 -26.42 -9.66 -22.30
C GLN A 15 -25.82 -10.28 -21.01
N GLN A 16 -26.17 -11.52 -20.70
CA GLN A 16 -25.55 -12.24 -19.58
C GLN A 16 -24.08 -12.54 -19.84
N ALA A 17 -23.73 -13.00 -21.06
CA ALA A 17 -22.34 -13.17 -21.49
C ALA A 17 -21.58 -11.84 -21.46
N HIS A 18 -22.17 -10.78 -21.98
CA HIS A 18 -21.61 -9.43 -22.00
C HIS A 18 -21.24 -8.92 -20.59
N ARG A 19 -22.17 -9.04 -19.64
CA ARG A 19 -21.91 -8.65 -18.23
C ARG A 19 -20.74 -9.44 -17.63
N ARG A 20 -20.65 -10.75 -17.87
CA ARG A 20 -19.57 -11.59 -17.37
C ARG A 20 -18.24 -11.27 -18.00
N LEU A 21 -18.21 -11.01 -19.29
CA LEU A 21 -16.98 -10.58 -20.02
C LEU A 21 -16.47 -9.24 -19.52
N ILE A 22 -17.37 -8.27 -19.31
CA ILE A 22 -17.00 -6.97 -18.71
C ILE A 22 -16.41 -7.18 -17.32
N LEU A 23 -17.05 -8.00 -16.48
CA LEU A 23 -16.57 -8.25 -15.12
C LEU A 23 -15.22 -8.97 -15.12
N GLN A 24 -15.01 -9.95 -15.98
CA GLN A 24 -13.74 -10.66 -16.14
C GLN A 24 -12.62 -9.71 -16.59
N ARG A 25 -12.93 -8.84 -17.54
CA ARG A 25 -11.99 -7.82 -18.03
C ARG A 25 -11.69 -6.79 -16.95
N PHE A 26 -12.71 -6.31 -16.23
CA PHE A 26 -12.53 -5.41 -15.09
C PHE A 26 -11.60 -6.00 -14.04
N MET A 27 -11.80 -7.26 -13.65
CA MET A 27 -10.92 -7.94 -12.69
C MET A 27 -9.48 -8.04 -13.17
N SER A 28 -9.27 -8.29 -14.46
CA SER A 28 -7.93 -8.33 -15.05
C SER A 28 -7.27 -6.95 -15.05
N VAL A 29 -7.99 -5.91 -15.43
CA VAL A 29 -7.50 -4.53 -15.44
C VAL A 29 -7.24 -4.05 -14.01
N LEU A 30 -8.15 -4.36 -13.08
CA LEU A 30 -8.01 -4.04 -11.66
C LEU A 30 -6.72 -4.64 -11.07
N ALA A 31 -6.42 -5.91 -11.38
CA ALA A 31 -5.20 -6.54 -10.92
C ALA A 31 -3.94 -5.81 -11.44
N TRP A 32 -3.94 -5.38 -12.70
CA TRP A 32 -2.83 -4.63 -13.29
C TRP A 32 -2.67 -3.23 -12.70
N THR A 33 -3.77 -2.47 -12.62
CA THR A 33 -3.74 -1.10 -12.08
C THR A 33 -3.38 -1.09 -10.61
N MET A 34 -3.93 -2.04 -9.82
CA MET A 34 -3.57 -2.21 -8.42
C MET A 34 -2.10 -2.58 -8.23
N SER A 35 -1.57 -3.47 -9.06
CA SER A 35 -0.14 -3.81 -8.99
C SER A 35 0.74 -2.60 -9.28
N ALA A 36 0.41 -1.82 -10.32
CA ALA A 36 1.17 -0.63 -10.68
C ALA A 36 1.11 0.46 -9.59
N THR A 37 -0.09 0.76 -9.07
CA THR A 37 -0.25 1.78 -8.03
C THR A 37 0.38 1.35 -6.71
N LEU A 38 0.26 0.08 -6.30
CA LEU A 38 0.94 -0.43 -5.12
C LEU A 38 2.47 -0.39 -5.27
N PHE A 39 2.99 -0.59 -6.47
CA PHE A 39 4.43 -0.44 -6.71
C PHE A 39 4.90 1.01 -6.48
N VAL A 40 4.13 1.99 -6.93
CA VAL A 40 4.38 3.41 -6.64
C VAL A 40 4.32 3.69 -5.13
N VAL A 41 3.33 3.12 -4.43
CA VAL A 41 3.20 3.23 -2.97
C VAL A 41 4.42 2.64 -2.25
N VAL A 42 4.93 1.48 -2.71
CA VAL A 42 6.16 0.88 -2.18
C VAL A 42 7.34 1.83 -2.29
N ILE A 43 7.53 2.46 -3.45
CA ILE A 43 8.59 3.45 -3.64
C ILE A 43 8.38 4.64 -2.69
N ALA A 44 7.17 5.15 -2.55
CA ALA A 44 6.85 6.26 -1.66
C ALA A 44 7.11 5.92 -0.17
N ILE A 45 6.81 4.68 0.25
CA ILE A 45 7.11 4.19 1.61
C ILE A 45 8.63 4.02 1.82
N ALA A 46 9.39 3.70 0.78
CA ALA A 46 10.84 3.58 0.86
C ALA A 46 11.55 4.93 1.09
N VAL A 47 10.97 6.03 0.61
CA VAL A 47 11.60 7.37 0.71
C VAL A 47 11.98 7.76 2.14
N PRO A 48 11.13 7.65 3.18
CA PRO A 48 11.49 7.98 4.56
C PRO A 48 12.53 7.04 5.18
N LYS A 49 12.85 5.91 4.53
CA LYS A 49 13.91 4.99 4.98
C LYS A 49 15.31 5.52 4.63
N PHE A 50 15.39 6.28 3.55
CA PHE A 50 16.66 6.83 3.05
C PHE A 50 16.86 8.31 3.37
N TRP A 51 15.76 9.07 3.48
CA TRP A 51 15.75 10.49 3.79
C TRP A 51 14.91 10.77 5.05
N ALA A 52 15.51 11.52 5.99
CA ALA A 52 14.78 12.01 7.15
C ALA A 52 13.82 13.13 6.71
N PHE A 53 12.51 12.87 6.81
CA PHE A 53 11.46 13.85 6.56
C PHE A 53 10.83 14.29 7.88
N ALA A 54 10.48 15.58 7.95
CA ALA A 54 9.82 16.17 9.13
C ALA A 54 8.35 15.73 9.31
N LEU A 55 7.82 14.84 8.46
CA LEU A 55 6.45 14.34 8.53
C LEU A 55 6.35 13.08 9.39
N GLU A 56 5.27 12.97 10.14
CA GLU A 56 5.02 11.80 10.96
C GLU A 56 4.88 10.54 10.09
N PRO A 57 5.69 9.49 10.31
CA PRO A 57 5.74 8.33 9.43
C PRO A 57 4.42 7.60 9.27
N SER A 58 3.56 7.63 10.28
CA SER A 58 2.23 7.02 10.26
C SER A 58 1.29 7.72 9.28
N ILE A 59 1.27 9.06 9.30
CA ILE A 59 0.43 9.87 8.40
C ILE A 59 0.89 9.67 6.95
N TRP A 60 2.20 9.68 6.72
CA TRP A 60 2.78 9.44 5.40
C TRP A 60 2.37 8.09 4.83
N PHE A 61 2.53 7.02 5.62
CA PHE A 61 2.16 5.66 5.22
C PHE A 61 0.68 5.54 4.86
N TRP A 62 -0.23 5.98 5.74
CA TRP A 62 -1.67 5.87 5.49
C TRP A 62 -2.15 6.73 4.33
N SER A 63 -1.57 7.91 4.12
CA SER A 63 -1.91 8.78 2.99
C SER A 63 -1.56 8.14 1.66
N TRP A 64 -0.36 7.57 1.53
CA TRP A 64 0.06 6.91 0.31
C TRP A 64 -0.68 5.60 0.06
N LEU A 65 -0.93 4.82 1.10
CA LEU A 65 -1.66 3.56 0.98
C LEU A 65 -3.11 3.79 0.54
N SER A 66 -3.83 4.70 1.21
CA SER A 66 -5.22 5.02 0.86
C SER A 66 -5.33 5.70 -0.50
N GLY A 67 -4.43 6.65 -0.79
CA GLY A 67 -4.37 7.33 -2.07
C GLY A 67 -4.07 6.36 -3.22
N GLY A 68 -3.09 5.47 -3.04
CA GLY A 68 -2.73 4.47 -4.05
C GLY A 68 -3.85 3.48 -4.35
N LEU A 69 -4.54 2.99 -3.31
CA LEU A 69 -5.72 2.13 -3.47
C LEU A 69 -6.84 2.84 -4.23
N LEU A 70 -7.15 4.07 -3.85
CA LEU A 70 -8.21 4.86 -4.49
C LEU A 70 -7.89 5.13 -5.96
N VAL A 71 -6.68 5.57 -6.27
CA VAL A 71 -6.21 5.82 -7.64
C VAL A 71 -6.24 4.52 -8.45
N GLY A 72 -5.80 3.39 -7.89
CA GLY A 72 -5.84 2.09 -8.56
C GLY A 72 -7.24 1.66 -8.97
N ILE A 73 -8.23 1.83 -8.08
CA ILE A 73 -9.64 1.55 -8.37
C ILE A 73 -10.18 2.51 -9.42
N LEU A 74 -9.94 3.81 -9.27
CA LEU A 74 -10.40 4.81 -10.24
C LEU A 74 -9.84 4.54 -11.64
N CYS A 75 -8.54 4.26 -11.75
CA CYS A 75 -7.91 3.91 -13.03
C CYS A 75 -8.55 2.65 -13.64
N ALA A 76 -8.85 1.62 -12.84
CA ALA A 76 -9.51 0.41 -13.34
C ALA A 76 -10.92 0.70 -13.86
N VAL A 77 -11.70 1.49 -13.13
CA VAL A 77 -13.06 1.87 -13.55
C VAL A 77 -13.01 2.69 -14.84
N VAL A 78 -12.18 3.73 -14.87
CA VAL A 78 -12.02 4.62 -16.03
C VAL A 78 -11.58 3.82 -17.26
N TRP A 79 -10.56 2.99 -17.11
CA TRP A 79 -10.07 2.16 -18.21
C TRP A 79 -11.14 1.21 -18.75
N THR A 80 -11.87 0.55 -17.86
CA THR A 80 -12.96 -0.38 -18.24
C THR A 80 -14.09 0.36 -18.94
N PHE A 81 -14.40 1.59 -18.50
CA PHE A 81 -15.44 2.41 -19.13
C PHE A 81 -15.05 2.91 -20.51
N PHE A 82 -13.79 3.31 -20.70
CA PHE A 82 -13.29 3.76 -22.02
C PHE A 82 -13.12 2.62 -23.01
N THR A 83 -12.88 1.39 -22.52
CA THR A 83 -12.80 0.21 -23.39
C THR A 83 -14.20 -0.34 -23.62
N LYS A 84 -14.95 0.33 -24.53
CA LYS A 84 -16.30 -0.04 -24.90
C LYS A 84 -16.30 -1.48 -25.43
N PHE A 85 -16.96 -2.38 -24.73
CA PHE A 85 -17.22 -3.73 -25.18
C PHE A 85 -18.65 -3.77 -25.72
N SER A 86 -18.79 -3.95 -27.03
CA SER A 86 -20.09 -3.96 -27.70
C SER A 86 -20.86 -5.26 -27.39
N PRO A 87 -22.20 -5.24 -27.35
CA PRO A 87 -22.99 -6.49 -27.34
C PRO A 87 -22.65 -7.41 -28.51
N LEU A 88 -22.27 -6.86 -29.66
CA LEU A 88 -21.82 -7.63 -30.80
C LEU A 88 -20.50 -8.36 -30.53
N ASP A 89 -19.56 -7.72 -29.86
CA ASP A 89 -18.29 -8.37 -29.46
C ASP A 89 -18.56 -9.55 -28.51
N ALA A 90 -19.56 -9.40 -27.61
CA ALA A 90 -20.00 -10.49 -26.74
C ALA A 90 -20.60 -11.65 -27.53
N ALA A 91 -21.39 -11.35 -28.56
CA ALA A 91 -21.96 -12.36 -29.45
C ALA A 91 -20.87 -13.11 -30.23
N ILE A 92 -19.87 -12.41 -30.73
CA ILE A 92 -18.71 -13.00 -31.41
C ILE A 92 -17.94 -13.93 -30.45
N GLU A 93 -17.71 -13.50 -29.20
CA GLU A 93 -17.02 -14.31 -28.20
C GLU A 93 -17.84 -15.58 -27.84
N VAL A 94 -19.17 -15.46 -27.76
CA VAL A 94 -20.08 -16.61 -27.58
C VAL A 94 -19.97 -17.56 -28.76
N ASP A 95 -20.05 -17.05 -29.99
CA ASP A 95 -19.91 -17.85 -31.19
C ASP A 95 -18.58 -18.63 -31.24
N GLN A 96 -17.48 -17.98 -30.85
CA GLN A 96 -16.16 -18.61 -30.82
C GLN A 96 -16.06 -19.71 -29.75
N ARG A 97 -16.49 -19.44 -28.54
CA ARG A 97 -16.40 -20.40 -27.41
C ARG A 97 -17.26 -21.64 -27.60
N PHE A 98 -18.48 -21.43 -28.12
CA PHE A 98 -19.42 -22.53 -28.36
C PHE A 98 -19.35 -23.08 -29.80
N GLN A 99 -18.40 -22.60 -30.62
CA GLN A 99 -18.20 -23.01 -32.01
C GLN A 99 -19.49 -22.92 -32.86
N LEU A 100 -20.25 -21.83 -32.66
CA LEU A 100 -21.56 -21.62 -33.31
C LEU A 100 -21.45 -21.11 -34.74
N LYS A 101 -20.22 -20.93 -35.26
CA LYS A 101 -19.97 -20.48 -36.64
C LYS A 101 -20.65 -19.16 -36.98
N GLU A 102 -20.48 -18.17 -36.15
CA GLU A 102 -20.96 -16.78 -36.28
C GLU A 102 -22.49 -16.63 -36.40
N ARG A 103 -23.28 -17.60 -35.96
CA ARG A 103 -24.74 -17.58 -36.08
C ARG A 103 -25.39 -16.53 -35.20
N VAL A 104 -24.89 -16.35 -33.98
CA VAL A 104 -25.44 -15.38 -33.01
C VAL A 104 -25.04 -13.97 -33.40
N SER A 105 -23.77 -13.75 -33.73
CA SER A 105 -23.27 -12.46 -34.16
C SER A 105 -23.89 -11.99 -35.47
N SER A 106 -24.04 -12.88 -36.45
CA SER A 106 -24.74 -12.60 -37.70
C SER A 106 -26.22 -12.23 -37.45
N THR A 107 -26.93 -12.96 -36.59
CA THR A 107 -28.32 -12.65 -36.25
C THR A 107 -28.46 -11.27 -35.63
N LEU A 108 -27.55 -10.91 -34.71
CA LEU A 108 -27.57 -9.60 -34.03
C LEU A 108 -27.14 -8.44 -34.95
N SER A 109 -26.38 -8.71 -35.98
CA SER A 109 -25.94 -7.69 -36.97
C SER A 109 -26.93 -7.40 -38.07
N LEU A 110 -27.99 -8.24 -38.21
CA LEU A 110 -29.04 -8.00 -39.19
C LEU A 110 -29.84 -6.74 -38.90
N ALA A 111 -30.12 -5.96 -39.96
CA ALA A 111 -31.04 -4.85 -39.83
C ALA A 111 -32.48 -5.35 -39.53
N PRO A 112 -33.30 -4.55 -38.86
CA PRO A 112 -34.69 -4.94 -38.52
C PRO A 112 -35.48 -5.42 -39.77
N ASP A 113 -35.33 -4.76 -40.87
CA ASP A 113 -36.01 -5.07 -42.16
C ASP A 113 -35.56 -6.42 -42.72
N GLU A 114 -34.30 -6.76 -42.58
CA GLU A 114 -33.76 -8.05 -43.05
C GLU A 114 -34.16 -9.21 -42.14
N MET A 115 -34.39 -8.93 -40.87
CA MET A 115 -34.82 -9.89 -39.89
C MET A 115 -36.27 -10.34 -40.14
N ASP A 116 -37.08 -9.53 -40.82
CA ASP A 116 -38.45 -9.85 -41.26
C ASP A 116 -38.52 -10.77 -42.45
N GLY A 117 -37.45 -10.89 -43.18
CA GLY A 117 -37.35 -11.78 -44.35
C GLY A 117 -37.30 -13.27 -43.95
N ALA A 118 -37.63 -14.14 -44.90
CA ALA A 118 -37.57 -15.59 -44.69
C ALA A 118 -36.19 -16.09 -44.25
N VAL A 119 -35.12 -15.45 -44.74
CA VAL A 119 -33.70 -15.76 -44.41
C VAL A 119 -33.41 -15.35 -42.97
N GLY A 120 -33.83 -14.15 -42.55
CA GLY A 120 -33.61 -13.65 -41.19
C GLY A 120 -34.32 -14.51 -40.14
N GLN A 121 -35.57 -14.92 -40.46
CA GLN A 121 -36.31 -15.83 -39.60
C GLN A 121 -35.67 -17.22 -39.49
N ALA A 122 -35.18 -17.76 -40.58
CA ALA A 122 -34.43 -19.02 -40.60
C ALA A 122 -33.15 -18.93 -39.75
N LEU A 123 -32.38 -17.82 -39.90
CA LEU A 123 -31.17 -17.59 -39.13
C LEU A 123 -31.45 -17.45 -37.62
N LEU A 124 -32.49 -16.68 -37.24
CA LEU A 124 -32.94 -16.53 -35.90
C LEU A 124 -33.36 -17.88 -35.27
N SER A 125 -34.12 -18.69 -35.99
CA SER A 125 -34.56 -19.99 -35.52
C SER A 125 -33.41 -20.98 -35.31
N ASP A 126 -32.38 -20.93 -36.17
CA ASP A 126 -31.19 -21.76 -36.07
C ASP A 126 -30.30 -21.31 -34.92
N ALA A 127 -30.09 -20.00 -34.74
CA ALA A 127 -29.36 -19.43 -33.61
C ALA A 127 -30.02 -19.82 -32.29
N MET A 128 -31.35 -19.68 -32.18
CA MET A 128 -32.11 -20.04 -31.00
C MET A 128 -32.02 -21.54 -30.64
N ARG A 129 -32.16 -22.41 -31.63
CA ARG A 129 -32.03 -23.85 -31.45
C ARG A 129 -30.68 -24.26 -30.88
N ARG A 130 -29.63 -23.53 -31.25
CA ARG A 130 -28.28 -23.79 -30.76
C ARG A 130 -28.04 -23.22 -29.35
N ILE A 131 -28.58 -22.03 -29.06
CA ILE A 131 -28.39 -21.35 -27.77
C ILE A 131 -29.26 -21.98 -26.66
N GLU A 132 -30.44 -22.53 -26.94
CA GLU A 132 -31.30 -23.16 -25.94
C GLU A 132 -30.63 -24.32 -25.17
N GLY A 133 -29.64 -24.97 -25.78
CA GLY A 133 -28.86 -26.03 -25.12
C GLY A 133 -27.59 -25.57 -24.40
N ILE A 134 -27.30 -24.26 -24.38
CA ILE A 134 -26.02 -23.72 -23.88
C ILE A 134 -26.21 -23.05 -22.52
N ASP A 135 -25.47 -23.51 -21.53
CA ASP A 135 -25.30 -22.77 -20.27
C ASP A 135 -24.11 -21.80 -20.39
N VAL A 136 -24.46 -20.52 -20.67
CA VAL A 136 -23.48 -19.43 -20.77
C VAL A 136 -22.66 -19.31 -19.47
N CYS A 137 -23.22 -19.73 -18.33
CA CYS A 137 -22.52 -19.63 -17.05
C CYS A 137 -21.35 -20.58 -16.92
N SER A 138 -21.42 -21.75 -17.54
CA SER A 138 -20.39 -22.79 -17.45
C SER A 138 -19.11 -22.44 -18.24
N GLU A 139 -19.27 -21.81 -19.41
CA GLU A 139 -18.14 -21.45 -20.29
C GLU A 139 -17.54 -20.07 -20.03
N PHE A 140 -18.23 -19.24 -19.24
CA PHE A 140 -17.69 -17.96 -18.78
C PHE A 140 -17.44 -17.95 -17.26
N PRO A 141 -16.63 -18.88 -16.74
CA PRO A 141 -16.29 -18.91 -15.33
C PRO A 141 -15.44 -17.69 -14.97
N LEU A 142 -15.78 -17.04 -13.86
CA LEU A 142 -14.96 -15.99 -13.26
C LEU A 142 -13.73 -16.65 -12.60
N ARG A 143 -12.78 -17.08 -13.41
CA ARG A 143 -11.53 -17.65 -12.90
C ARG A 143 -10.57 -16.52 -12.56
N LEU A 144 -10.21 -16.42 -11.29
CA LEU A 144 -9.06 -15.64 -10.87
C LEU A 144 -7.80 -16.36 -11.40
N GLY A 145 -7.28 -15.88 -12.52
CA GLY A 145 -6.04 -16.40 -13.09
C GLY A 145 -4.83 -16.03 -12.23
N TRP A 146 -3.70 -16.66 -12.46
CA TRP A 146 -2.41 -16.35 -11.82
C TRP A 146 -2.07 -14.84 -11.85
N ARG A 147 -2.53 -14.13 -12.89
CA ARG A 147 -2.36 -12.67 -13.04
C ARG A 147 -3.04 -11.85 -11.93
N SER A 148 -4.09 -12.36 -11.30
CA SER A 148 -4.76 -11.70 -10.18
C SER A 148 -3.93 -11.71 -8.90
N LEU A 149 -2.86 -12.50 -8.84
CA LEU A 149 -1.92 -12.55 -7.73
C LEU A 149 -0.80 -11.49 -7.83
N PHE A 150 -0.64 -10.82 -8.97
CA PHE A 150 0.38 -9.79 -9.15
C PHE A 150 0.37 -8.68 -8.09
N PRO A 151 -0.78 -8.16 -7.61
CA PRO A 151 -0.80 -7.17 -6.54
C PRO A 151 -0.23 -7.65 -5.21
N LEU A 152 -0.16 -8.97 -4.98
CA LEU A 152 0.44 -9.53 -3.76
C LEU A 152 1.95 -9.28 -3.68
N VAL A 153 2.65 -9.22 -4.81
CA VAL A 153 4.10 -8.99 -4.83
C VAL A 153 4.45 -7.61 -4.24
N PRO A 154 3.94 -6.48 -4.76
CA PRO A 154 4.20 -5.18 -4.15
C PRO A 154 3.60 -5.05 -2.74
N ALA A 155 2.47 -5.71 -2.44
CA ALA A 155 1.89 -5.70 -1.09
C ALA A 155 2.81 -6.36 -0.07
N LEU A 156 3.40 -7.53 -0.39
CA LEU A 156 4.40 -8.19 0.45
C LEU A 156 5.65 -7.33 0.62
N LEU A 157 6.11 -6.73 -0.47
CA LEU A 157 7.28 -5.86 -0.43
C LEU A 157 7.03 -4.61 0.44
N ALA A 158 5.84 -4.01 0.36
CA ALA A 158 5.42 -2.94 1.26
C ALA A 158 5.40 -3.40 2.72
N PHE A 159 4.87 -4.58 2.98
CA PHE A 159 4.85 -5.17 4.32
C PHE A 159 6.26 -5.33 4.90
N PHE A 160 7.20 -5.90 4.13
CA PHE A 160 8.59 -6.02 4.57
C PHE A 160 9.25 -4.65 4.80
N LEU A 161 8.99 -3.66 3.93
CA LEU A 161 9.51 -2.31 4.12
C LEU A 161 9.02 -1.66 5.41
N VAL A 162 7.78 -1.89 5.83
CA VAL A 162 7.23 -1.33 7.08
C VAL A 162 7.96 -1.89 8.31
N LEU A 163 8.44 -3.15 8.25
CA LEU A 163 9.20 -3.77 9.35
C LEU A 163 10.60 -3.17 9.54
N LEU A 164 11.15 -2.52 8.51
CA LEU A 164 12.44 -1.85 8.60
C LEU A 164 12.31 -0.52 9.37
N PRO A 165 13.25 -0.20 10.29
CA PRO A 165 13.23 1.07 10.99
C PRO A 165 13.43 2.26 10.04
N ASN A 166 12.85 3.41 10.38
CA ASN A 166 13.03 4.64 9.62
C ASN A 166 14.37 5.31 9.99
N ALA A 167 14.99 6.01 9.06
CA ALA A 167 16.25 6.71 9.29
C ALA A 167 16.19 7.68 10.49
N GLU A 168 15.05 8.33 10.73
CA GLU A 168 14.84 9.18 11.91
C GLU A 168 14.81 8.40 13.23
N GLU A 169 14.23 7.22 13.25
CA GLU A 169 14.21 6.37 14.45
C GLU A 169 15.61 5.89 14.81
N GLU A 170 16.39 5.49 13.82
CA GLU A 170 17.80 5.12 14.04
C GLU A 170 18.62 6.29 14.55
N GLN A 171 18.46 7.49 13.97
CA GLN A 171 19.15 8.69 14.44
C GLN A 171 18.71 9.07 15.86
N ARG A 172 17.42 8.98 16.20
CA ARG A 172 16.92 9.24 17.55
C ARG A 172 17.46 8.22 18.55
N LEU A 173 17.50 6.94 18.20
CA LEU A 173 18.05 5.88 19.04
C LEU A 173 19.55 6.06 19.25
N GLN A 174 20.30 6.34 18.20
CA GLN A 174 21.74 6.64 18.29
C GLN A 174 22.02 7.89 19.13
N ALA A 175 21.25 8.96 18.89
CA ALA A 175 21.37 10.18 19.70
C ALA A 175 21.02 9.96 21.18
N ALA A 176 20.02 9.12 21.46
CA ALA A 176 19.66 8.75 22.84
C ALA A 176 20.74 7.89 23.51
N GLN A 177 21.33 6.93 22.78
CA GLN A 177 22.45 6.12 23.26
C GLN A 177 23.69 6.98 23.54
N THR A 178 24.08 7.82 22.60
CA THR A 178 25.21 8.74 22.76
C THR A 178 25.01 9.69 23.94
N LYS A 179 23.79 10.23 24.14
CA LYS A 179 23.45 11.03 25.32
C LYS A 179 23.57 10.25 26.61
N GLN A 180 23.17 8.97 26.63
CA GLN A 180 23.30 8.13 27.82
C GLN A 180 24.76 7.78 28.13
N GLU A 181 25.56 7.47 27.10
CA GLU A 181 26.99 7.20 27.26
C GLU A 181 27.75 8.43 27.75
N ASN A 182 27.49 9.59 27.14
CA ASN A 182 28.08 10.84 27.58
C ASN A 182 27.70 11.17 29.04
N LYS A 183 26.43 10.94 29.43
CA LYS A 183 26.00 11.11 30.83
C LYS A 183 26.71 10.14 31.79
N LYS A 184 26.95 8.90 31.39
CA LYS A 184 27.71 7.93 32.19
C LYS A 184 29.18 8.34 32.32
N GLN A 185 29.79 8.79 31.23
CA GLN A 185 31.19 9.25 31.21
C GLN A 185 31.37 10.51 32.06
N ILE A 186 30.46 11.49 31.95
CA ILE A 186 30.48 12.70 32.76
C ILE A 186 30.36 12.35 34.27
N LYS A 187 29.43 11.45 34.65
CA LYS A 187 29.29 11.01 36.03
C LYS A 187 30.58 10.33 36.54
N ALA A 188 31.14 9.39 35.77
CA ALA A 188 32.35 8.68 36.15
C ALA A 188 33.55 9.60 36.28
N SER A 189 33.71 10.60 35.39
CA SER A 189 34.78 11.59 35.48
C SER A 189 34.57 12.55 36.64
N THR A 190 33.32 12.99 36.89
CA THR A 190 33.00 13.87 38.01
C THR A 190 33.25 13.17 39.35
N GLU A 191 32.91 11.89 39.47
CA GLU A 191 33.20 11.10 40.71
C GLU A 191 34.74 10.93 40.88
N LYS A 192 35.48 10.67 39.82
CA LYS A 192 36.94 10.58 39.91
C LYS A 192 37.55 11.91 40.34
N LEU A 193 37.10 13.01 39.75
CA LEU A 193 37.58 14.36 40.11
C LEU A 193 37.22 14.70 41.57
N LYS A 194 36.00 14.35 42.01
CA LYS A 194 35.55 14.56 43.39
C LYS A 194 36.44 13.79 44.40
N LYS A 195 36.74 12.52 44.09
CA LYS A 195 37.66 11.71 44.90
C LYS A 195 39.08 12.30 44.92
N GLN A 196 39.58 12.76 43.77
CA GLN A 196 40.91 13.41 43.72
C GLN A 196 40.93 14.73 44.45
N ALA A 197 39.91 15.58 44.32
CA ALA A 197 39.77 16.83 45.04
C ALA A 197 39.73 16.59 46.56
N TRP A 198 38.92 15.60 47.00
CA TRP A 198 38.85 15.23 48.45
C TRP A 198 40.18 14.74 49.00
N ASN A 199 40.90 13.87 48.27
CA ASN A 199 42.20 13.38 48.67
C ASN A 199 43.26 14.51 48.75
N LYS A 200 43.21 15.44 47.79
CA LYS A 200 44.11 16.62 47.80
C LYS A 200 43.77 17.60 48.93
N LYS A 201 42.46 17.81 49.19
CA LYS A 201 42.00 18.60 50.36
C LYS A 201 42.54 18.03 51.69
N LYS A 202 42.38 16.72 51.87
CA LYS A 202 42.88 16.04 53.09
C LYS A 202 44.40 16.11 53.22
N LYS A 203 45.12 16.13 52.12
CA LYS A 203 46.59 16.32 52.10
C LYS A 203 47.00 17.77 52.40
N ALA A 204 46.25 18.76 51.89
CA ALA A 204 46.44 20.18 52.19
C ALA A 204 46.13 20.52 53.65
N GLU A 205 45.11 19.89 54.26
CA GLU A 205 44.83 19.97 55.71
C GLU A 205 46.00 19.48 56.58
N ARG A 206 46.59 18.36 56.19
CA ARG A 206 47.76 17.81 56.91
C ARG A 206 49.00 18.68 56.81
N LEU A 207 49.10 19.47 55.75
CA LEU A 207 50.24 20.38 55.46
C LEU A 207 50.01 21.81 55.94
N GLY A 208 48.85 22.11 56.55
CA GLY A 208 48.53 23.43 57.11
C GLY A 208 48.29 24.54 56.09
N LEU A 209 48.08 24.22 54.81
CA LEU A 209 47.93 25.17 53.71
C LEU A 209 46.48 25.68 53.62
N LYS A 210 46.15 26.77 54.35
CA LYS A 210 44.80 27.36 54.43
C LYS A 210 44.25 27.88 53.10
N GLU A 211 45.08 28.47 52.26
CA GLU A 211 44.68 29.00 50.93
C GLU A 211 44.27 27.87 49.97
N ALA A 212 44.95 26.73 49.99
CA ALA A 212 44.65 25.60 49.18
C ALA A 212 43.31 24.94 49.57
N GLN A 213 42.92 24.99 50.82
CA GLN A 213 41.60 24.47 51.28
C GLN A 213 40.45 25.25 50.69
N GLY A 214 40.54 26.61 50.63
CA GLY A 214 39.48 27.45 50.04
C GLY A 214 39.28 27.21 48.54
N THR A 215 40.34 26.92 47.79
CA THR A 215 40.27 26.63 46.36
C THR A 215 39.64 25.25 46.12
N PHE A 216 39.95 24.23 46.93
CA PHE A 216 39.32 22.90 46.82
C PHE A 216 37.88 22.90 47.22
N ASP A 217 37.44 23.75 48.18
CA ASP A 217 36.01 23.91 48.53
C ASP A 217 35.20 24.56 47.40
N LYS A 218 35.77 25.57 46.70
CA LYS A 218 35.14 26.16 45.50
C LYS A 218 35.01 25.13 44.39
N LEU A 219 36.04 24.31 44.18
CA LEU A 219 36.08 23.28 43.16
C LEU A 219 35.04 22.14 43.43
N SER A 220 34.89 21.74 44.72
CA SER A 220 33.88 20.74 45.08
C SER A 220 32.47 21.27 44.93
N LYS A 221 32.19 22.55 45.24
CA LYS A 221 30.88 23.18 45.00
C LYS A 221 30.57 23.28 43.53
N GLY A 222 31.50 23.69 42.67
CA GLY A 222 31.28 23.73 41.22
C GLY A 222 31.03 22.35 40.61
N LEU A 223 31.67 21.29 41.15
CA LEU A 223 31.38 19.91 40.71
C LEU A 223 30.00 19.43 41.17
N ASP A 224 29.49 19.84 42.34
CA ASP A 224 28.14 19.53 42.79
C ASP A 224 27.08 20.28 41.97
N GLU A 225 27.34 21.57 41.63
CA GLU A 225 26.45 22.34 40.72
C GLU A 225 26.35 21.71 39.33
N LEU A 226 27.45 21.23 38.76
CA LEU A 226 27.45 20.51 37.48
C LEU A 226 26.67 19.18 37.56
N GLN A 227 26.70 18.52 38.69
CA GLN A 227 25.97 17.28 38.94
C GLN A 227 24.44 17.52 39.07
N ASP A 228 24.06 18.63 39.71
CA ASP A 228 22.66 19.03 39.93
C ASP A 228 22.04 19.64 38.63
N ALA A 229 22.80 20.41 37.86
CA ALA A 229 22.39 20.87 36.54
C ALA A 229 22.06 19.67 35.59
N ASN A 230 22.85 18.61 35.67
CA ASN A 230 22.61 17.37 34.91
C ASN A 230 21.40 16.55 35.44
N LYS A 231 20.94 16.79 36.71
CA LYS A 231 19.71 16.24 37.29
C LYS A 231 18.47 17.09 36.95
N GLY A 232 18.62 18.42 36.86
CA GLY A 232 17.56 19.36 36.49
C GLY A 232 17.00 19.08 35.12
N ASP A 233 17.86 18.84 34.15
CA ASP A 233 17.52 18.47 32.77
C ASP A 233 16.66 17.19 32.65
N LYS A 234 16.70 16.34 33.69
CA LYS A 234 15.91 15.12 33.80
C LYS A 234 14.49 15.37 34.34
N ARG A 235 14.30 16.41 35.17
CA ARG A 235 12.98 16.80 35.69
C ARG A 235 12.15 17.54 34.66
N ASP A 236 12.78 18.34 33.82
CA ASP A 236 12.09 19.07 32.74
C ASP A 236 11.70 18.16 31.58
N ALA A 237 12.47 17.11 31.30
CA ALA A 237 12.14 16.09 30.29
C ALA A 237 11.00 15.14 30.73
N LEU A 238 10.72 15.03 32.03
CA LEU A 238 9.61 14.21 32.57
C LEU A 238 8.31 15.03 32.76
N ARG A 239 8.35 16.34 32.54
CA ARG A 239 7.20 17.23 32.63
C ARG A 239 6.58 17.63 31.29
N LYS A 240 7.19 17.22 30.17
CA LYS A 240 6.66 17.34 28.81
C LYS A 240 6.21 15.97 28.29
#